data_cce8af9e77ac51389b6dffba845fb867
#
_entry.id   cce8af9e77ac51389b6dffba845fb867
#
_cell.length_a   1.000
_cell.length_b   1.000
_cell.length_c   1.000
_cell.angle_alpha   90.00
_cell.angle_beta   90.00
_cell.angle_gamma   90.00
#
_symmetry.space_group_name_H-M   'P 1'
#
loop_
_entity.id
_entity.type
_entity.pdbx_description
1 polymer ?
#
loop_
_entity_poly.entity_id
_entity_poly.type
_entity_poly.pdbx_seq_one_letter_code
_entity_poly.pdbx_strand_id
1 'polypeptide(L)'
;MIKLNLPVHSIAHARAGDKGDVSNISLIAYLESGWPIIEKLATKEKVLEIFKHMGATRVDRYKLPNLRALNFVIHSALGGGVNSSLRLDRHGKTLSSHLLHELKLPISKDLLPINSPYLKKFND
;
A
#
# COMPACT_ATOMS: atom_id res chain seq x y z
N MET A 1 -13.96 -18.39 9.41
CA MET A 1 -13.71 -17.03 9.94
C MET A 1 -14.16 -16.00 8.92
N ILE A 2 -14.90 -15.01 9.39
CA ILE A 2 -15.39 -13.94 8.52
C ILE A 2 -14.25 -13.01 8.13
N LYS A 3 -14.19 -12.71 6.85
CA LYS A 3 -13.24 -11.74 6.31
C LYS A 3 -13.99 -10.62 5.62
N LEU A 4 -13.59 -9.40 5.88
CA LEU A 4 -14.15 -8.24 5.22
C LEU A 4 -13.12 -7.65 4.26
N ASN A 5 -13.59 -7.06 3.18
CA ASN A 5 -12.72 -6.39 2.24
C ASN A 5 -12.41 -4.99 2.80
N LEU A 6 -11.26 -4.86 3.45
CA LEU A 6 -10.86 -3.63 4.13
C LEU A 6 -9.63 -3.01 3.48
N PRO A 7 -9.48 -1.68 3.60
CA PRO A 7 -8.25 -1.04 3.15
C PRO A 7 -7.05 -1.63 3.88
N VAL A 8 -5.93 -1.74 3.17
CA VAL A 8 -4.70 -2.26 3.78
C VAL A 8 -4.24 -1.40 4.96
N HIS A 9 -4.71 -0.17 5.04
CA HIS A 9 -4.49 0.70 6.20
C HIS A 9 -4.86 0.03 7.51
N SER A 10 -5.83 -0.87 7.48
CA SER A 10 -6.28 -1.57 8.69
C SER A 10 -5.19 -2.45 9.31
N ILE A 11 -4.23 -2.92 8.53
CA ILE A 11 -3.17 -3.82 9.03
C ILE A 11 -1.76 -3.32 8.74
N ALA A 12 -1.60 -2.15 8.12
CA ALA A 12 -0.30 -1.67 7.72
C ALA A 12 -0.23 -0.16 7.67
N HIS A 13 1.00 0.35 7.74
CA HIS A 13 1.27 1.74 7.45
C HIS A 13 2.22 1.82 6.26
N ALA A 14 2.43 3.02 5.73
CA ALA A 14 3.24 3.18 4.54
C ALA A 14 4.06 4.46 4.59
N ARG A 15 5.19 4.42 3.87
CA ARG A 15 6.04 5.58 3.67
C ARG A 15 6.32 5.71 2.19
N ALA A 16 6.32 6.93 1.69
CA ALA A 16 6.60 7.19 0.30
C ALA A 16 7.84 8.06 0.14
N GLY A 17 8.56 7.83 -0.95
CA GLY A 17 9.68 8.66 -1.36
C GLY A 17 9.71 8.74 -2.86
N ASP A 18 10.44 9.70 -3.40
CA ASP A 18 10.59 9.77 -4.84
C ASP A 18 12.02 10.15 -5.21
N LYS A 19 12.40 9.80 -6.43
CA LYS A 19 13.70 10.15 -6.97
C LYS A 19 13.57 10.15 -8.49
N GLY A 20 13.63 11.32 -9.09
CA GLY A 20 13.40 11.45 -10.52
C GLY A 20 11.97 11.10 -10.87
N ASP A 21 11.78 10.24 -11.84
CA ASP A 21 10.45 9.77 -12.26
C ASP A 21 10.10 8.41 -11.66
N VAL A 22 10.78 8.06 -10.58
CA VAL A 22 10.52 6.84 -9.83
C VAL A 22 10.04 7.21 -8.44
N SER A 23 8.92 6.65 -8.03
CA SER A 23 8.43 6.79 -6.67
C SER A 23 8.50 5.43 -6.00
N ASN A 24 8.71 5.43 -4.69
CA ASN A 24 8.66 4.16 -3.96
C ASN A 24 7.76 4.28 -2.75
N ILE A 25 7.11 3.18 -2.41
CA ILE A 25 6.26 3.10 -1.23
C ILE A 25 6.65 1.86 -0.47
N SER A 26 6.98 2.03 0.81
CA SER A 26 7.18 0.89 1.71
C SER A 26 5.89 0.65 2.48
N LEU A 27 5.39 -0.57 2.39
CA LEU A 27 4.17 -1.00 3.09
C LEU A 27 4.60 -1.93 4.21
N ILE A 28 4.30 -1.55 5.45
CA ILE A 28 4.83 -2.20 6.64
C ILE A 28 3.69 -2.68 7.52
N ALA A 29 3.65 -4.00 7.79
CA ALA A 29 2.61 -4.56 8.65
C ALA A 29 2.78 -4.11 10.09
N TYR A 30 1.66 -3.74 10.74
CA TYR A 30 1.69 -3.40 12.15
C TYR A 30 2.02 -4.61 13.02
N LEU A 31 1.43 -5.76 12.69
CA LEU A 31 1.59 -7.00 13.46
C LEU A 31 2.22 -8.08 12.60
N GLU A 32 2.93 -9.00 13.24
CA GLU A 32 3.49 -10.13 12.53
C GLU A 32 2.42 -10.93 11.79
N SER A 33 1.24 -11.06 12.40
CA SER A 33 0.14 -11.80 11.79
C SER A 33 -0.37 -11.18 10.50
N GLY A 34 -0.15 -9.88 10.30
CA GLY A 34 -0.54 -9.21 9.06
C GLY A 34 0.44 -9.42 7.92
N TRP A 35 1.69 -9.76 8.23
CA TRP A 35 2.71 -9.90 7.20
C TRP A 35 2.39 -10.96 6.14
N PRO A 36 1.97 -12.19 6.50
CA PRO A 36 1.64 -13.19 5.48
C PRO A 36 0.54 -12.74 4.52
N ILE A 37 -0.42 -11.98 5.02
CA ILE A 37 -1.52 -11.47 4.19
C ILE A 37 -0.99 -10.46 3.18
N ILE A 38 -0.18 -9.52 3.63
CA ILE A 38 0.42 -8.52 2.76
C ILE A 38 1.35 -9.18 1.74
N GLU A 39 2.19 -10.08 2.21
CA GLU A 39 3.14 -10.78 1.34
C GLU A 39 2.44 -11.51 0.22
N LYS A 40 1.33 -12.16 0.53
CA LYS A 40 0.61 -12.97 -0.44
C LYS A 40 -0.29 -12.14 -1.36
N LEU A 41 -0.99 -11.17 -0.81
CA LEU A 41 -2.09 -10.50 -1.50
C LEU A 41 -1.78 -9.11 -2.03
N ALA A 42 -0.78 -8.41 -1.48
CA ALA A 42 -0.41 -7.09 -1.97
C ALA A 42 0.56 -7.25 -3.15
N THR A 43 -0.01 -7.55 -4.31
CA THR A 43 0.77 -7.84 -5.52
C THR A 43 1.13 -6.58 -6.27
N LYS A 44 2.18 -6.67 -7.09
CA LYS A 44 2.58 -5.54 -7.94
C LYS A 44 1.50 -5.18 -8.95
N GLU A 45 0.73 -6.17 -9.40
CA GLU A 45 -0.36 -5.94 -10.33
C GLU A 45 -1.46 -5.08 -9.73
N LYS A 46 -1.82 -5.36 -8.48
CA LYS A 46 -2.82 -4.56 -7.77
C LYS A 46 -2.34 -3.13 -7.55
N VAL A 47 -1.08 -2.97 -7.20
CA VAL A 47 -0.51 -1.65 -6.98
C VAL A 47 -0.44 -0.87 -8.29
N LEU A 48 -0.04 -1.53 -9.37
CA LEU A 48 -0.02 -0.89 -10.69
C LEU A 48 -1.41 -0.38 -11.07
N GLU A 49 -2.44 -1.20 -10.85
CA GLU A 49 -3.80 -0.80 -11.18
C GLU A 49 -4.23 0.44 -10.41
N ILE A 50 -3.82 0.54 -9.14
CA ILE A 50 -4.14 1.71 -8.32
C ILE A 50 -3.50 2.99 -8.86
N PHE A 51 -2.26 2.91 -9.34
CA PHE A 51 -1.52 4.09 -9.77
C PHE A 51 -1.50 4.32 -11.27
N LYS A 52 -2.12 3.44 -12.04
CA LYS A 52 -2.09 3.51 -13.49
C LYS A 52 -2.62 4.84 -14.02
N HIS A 53 -3.71 5.33 -13.47
CA HIS A 53 -4.31 6.60 -13.90
C HIS A 53 -3.46 7.80 -13.51
N MET A 54 -2.46 7.62 -12.66
CA MET A 54 -1.53 8.68 -12.29
C MET A 54 -0.24 8.62 -13.10
N GLY A 55 -0.20 7.78 -14.13
CA GLY A 55 0.94 7.70 -15.03
C GLY A 55 1.88 6.54 -14.80
N ALA A 56 1.58 5.67 -13.85
CA ALA A 56 2.45 4.53 -13.58
C ALA A 56 2.40 3.53 -14.73
N THR A 57 3.56 3.01 -15.13
CA THR A 57 3.68 2.05 -16.23
C THR A 57 4.19 0.72 -15.77
N ARG A 58 4.89 0.66 -14.65
CA ARG A 58 5.46 -0.56 -14.12
C ARG A 58 5.62 -0.43 -12.62
N VAL A 59 5.41 -1.52 -11.91
CA VAL A 59 5.68 -1.59 -10.48
C VAL A 59 6.58 -2.79 -10.23
N ASP A 60 7.67 -2.56 -9.52
CA ASP A 60 8.55 -3.63 -9.04
C ASP A 60 8.28 -3.80 -7.56
N ARG A 61 8.27 -5.03 -7.10
CA ARG A 61 7.94 -5.35 -5.72
C ARG A 61 9.11 -6.10 -5.08
N TYR A 62 9.55 -5.60 -3.94
CA TYR A 62 10.65 -6.20 -3.18
C TYR A 62 10.17 -6.58 -1.80
N LYS A 63 10.56 -7.77 -1.34
CA LYS A 63 10.18 -8.25 -0.01
C LYS A 63 11.28 -7.97 0.99
N LEU A 64 10.89 -7.46 2.15
CA LEU A 64 11.77 -7.19 3.27
C LEU A 64 11.19 -7.91 4.50
N PRO A 65 11.30 -9.25 4.55
CA PRO A 65 10.61 -10.03 5.60
C PRO A 65 11.00 -9.66 7.01
N ASN A 66 12.28 -9.35 7.24
CA ASN A 66 12.76 -8.99 8.57
C ASN A 66 12.09 -7.72 9.10
N LEU A 67 11.59 -6.89 8.21
CA LEU A 67 10.90 -5.65 8.56
C LEU A 67 9.38 -5.78 8.41
N ARG A 68 8.91 -6.95 8.03
CA ARG A 68 7.49 -7.19 7.71
C ARG A 68 7.00 -6.18 6.67
N ALA A 69 7.82 -5.93 5.67
CA ALA A 69 7.56 -4.87 4.72
C ALA A 69 7.70 -5.32 3.27
N LEU A 70 6.97 -4.63 2.41
CA LEU A 70 7.15 -4.69 0.96
C LEU A 70 7.56 -3.31 0.50
N ASN A 71 8.49 -3.25 -0.45
CA ASN A 71 8.81 -2.00 -1.12
C ASN A 71 8.32 -2.07 -2.56
N PHE A 72 7.48 -1.12 -2.94
CA PHE A 72 6.99 -1.00 -4.31
C PHE A 72 7.71 0.15 -4.99
N VAL A 73 8.38 -0.15 -6.10
CA VAL A 73 9.03 0.87 -6.93
C VAL A 73 8.12 1.13 -8.10
N ILE A 74 7.62 2.35 -8.20
CA ILE A 74 6.60 2.73 -9.17
C ILE A 74 7.24 3.58 -10.26
N HIS A 75 7.22 3.08 -11.49
CA HIS A 75 7.81 3.74 -12.64
C HIS A 75 6.76 4.45 -13.47
N SER A 76 7.13 5.62 -13.98
CA SER A 76 6.26 6.37 -14.87
C SER A 76 6.77 6.31 -16.30
N ALA A 77 5.84 6.33 -17.25
CA ALA A 77 6.20 6.25 -18.67
C ALA A 77 6.99 7.46 -19.15
N LEU A 78 6.62 8.61 -18.65
CA LEU A 78 7.19 9.87 -19.12
C LEU A 78 7.80 10.60 -17.94
N GLY A 79 9.03 11.01 -18.08
CA GLY A 79 9.66 11.78 -17.05
C GLY A 79 9.02 13.16 -16.92
N GLY A 80 9.33 13.86 -15.86
CA GLY A 80 8.97 15.24 -15.69
C GLY A 80 7.49 15.56 -15.63
N GLY A 81 6.95 16.09 -16.71
CA GLY A 81 5.64 16.69 -16.72
C GLY A 81 4.49 15.80 -16.34
N VAL A 82 4.37 14.65 -16.99
CA VAL A 82 3.26 13.75 -16.74
C VAL A 82 3.35 13.13 -15.33
N ASN A 83 4.56 13.02 -14.83
CA ASN A 83 4.81 12.41 -13.55
C ASN A 83 4.54 13.34 -12.39
N SER A 84 4.12 14.56 -12.67
CA SER A 84 3.82 15.49 -11.59
C SER A 84 2.80 14.93 -10.62
N SER A 85 1.86 14.10 -11.08
CA SER A 85 0.88 13.46 -10.20
C SER A 85 1.55 12.55 -9.17
N LEU A 86 2.50 11.73 -9.63
CA LEU A 86 3.23 10.84 -8.72
C LEU A 86 4.20 11.61 -7.83
N ARG A 87 4.65 12.77 -8.30
CA ARG A 87 5.57 13.60 -7.54
C ARG A 87 4.89 14.58 -6.60
N LEU A 88 3.59 14.70 -6.70
CA LEU A 88 2.85 15.70 -5.92
C LEU A 88 2.65 15.31 -4.47
N ASP A 89 3.36 14.31 -3.97
CA ASP A 89 3.32 13.97 -2.57
C ASP A 89 4.14 14.96 -1.75
N ARG A 90 3.85 16.23 -1.95
CA ARG A 90 4.58 17.33 -1.31
C ARG A 90 4.51 17.30 0.19
N HIS A 91 3.43 16.76 0.69
CA HIS A 91 3.20 16.70 2.12
C HIS A 91 3.57 15.34 2.68
N GLY A 92 4.22 14.51 1.87
CA GLY A 92 4.74 13.23 2.32
C GLY A 92 3.70 12.19 2.60
N LYS A 93 2.49 12.32 2.06
CA LYS A 93 1.44 11.37 2.37
C LYS A 93 0.45 11.08 1.25
N THR A 94 0.48 11.81 0.16
CA THR A 94 -0.52 11.63 -0.89
C THR A 94 -0.46 10.23 -1.51
N LEU A 95 0.72 9.78 -1.91
CA LEU A 95 0.88 8.47 -2.52
C LEU A 95 0.69 7.35 -1.52
N SER A 96 1.30 7.47 -0.35
CA SER A 96 1.18 6.43 0.67
C SER A 96 -0.26 6.32 1.17
N SER A 97 -0.92 7.43 1.39
CA SER A 97 -2.33 7.43 1.79
C SER A 97 -3.21 6.82 0.73
N HIS A 98 -2.95 7.13 -0.53
CA HIS A 98 -3.73 6.58 -1.64
C HIS A 98 -3.61 5.05 -1.67
N LEU A 99 -2.38 4.53 -1.56
CA LEU A 99 -2.18 3.10 -1.51
C LEU A 99 -2.90 2.48 -0.32
N LEU A 100 -2.74 3.07 0.86
CA LEU A 100 -3.33 2.53 2.08
C LEU A 100 -4.84 2.42 2.02
N HIS A 101 -5.51 3.33 1.35
CA HIS A 101 -6.96 3.36 1.28
C HIS A 101 -7.53 2.64 0.06
N GLU A 102 -6.79 2.61 -1.05
CA GLU A 102 -7.29 1.99 -2.28
C GLU A 102 -6.95 0.52 -2.39
N LEU A 103 -5.89 0.05 -1.74
CA LEU A 103 -5.55 -1.36 -1.76
C LEU A 103 -6.38 -2.07 -0.70
N LYS A 104 -7.41 -2.81 -1.14
CA LYS A 104 -8.31 -3.52 -0.24
C LYS A 104 -8.02 -5.00 -0.29
N LEU A 105 -7.99 -5.62 0.87
CA LEU A 105 -7.68 -7.03 1.02
C LEU A 105 -8.70 -7.69 1.93
N PRO A 106 -8.92 -9.02 1.78
CA PRO A 106 -9.79 -9.76 2.71
C PRO A 106 -9.08 -9.90 4.06
N ILE A 107 -9.64 -9.27 5.07
CA ILE A 107 -9.02 -9.18 6.38
C ILE A 107 -9.98 -9.70 7.44
N SER A 108 -9.49 -10.59 8.31
CA SER A 108 -10.24 -11.10 9.44
C SER A 108 -9.97 -10.24 10.67
N LYS A 109 -10.90 -10.30 11.62
CA LYS A 109 -10.86 -9.47 12.81
C LYS A 109 -9.58 -9.64 13.62
N ASP A 110 -9.08 -10.86 13.69
CA ASP A 110 -7.88 -11.17 14.49
C ASP A 110 -6.59 -10.57 13.94
N LEU A 111 -6.61 -10.07 12.72
CA LEU A 111 -5.47 -9.39 12.12
C LEU A 111 -5.37 -7.93 12.51
N LEU A 112 -6.43 -7.39 13.12
CA LEU A 112 -6.46 -5.97 13.46
C LEU A 112 -5.76 -5.70 14.79
N PRO A 113 -5.03 -4.58 14.90
CA PRO A 113 -4.46 -4.17 16.17
C PRO A 113 -5.55 -3.89 17.22
N ILE A 114 -5.18 -4.00 18.47
CA ILE A 114 -6.07 -3.65 19.58
C ILE A 114 -6.47 -2.19 19.41
N ASN A 115 -7.73 -1.90 19.64
CA ASN A 115 -8.30 -0.55 19.50
C ASN A 115 -8.35 -0.02 18.07
N SER A 116 -8.22 -0.89 17.08
CA SER A 116 -8.36 -0.46 15.69
C SER A 116 -9.79 0.04 15.45
N PRO A 117 -9.94 1.20 14.77
CA PRO A 117 -11.28 1.68 14.42
C PRO A 117 -12.01 0.74 13.47
N TYR A 118 -11.28 -0.12 12.77
CA TYR A 118 -11.89 -1.09 11.84
C TYR A 118 -12.59 -2.24 12.56
N LEU A 119 -12.34 -2.43 13.86
CA LEU A 119 -13.03 -3.45 14.64
C LEU A 119 -14.54 -3.30 14.60
N LYS A 120 -15.00 -2.07 14.52
CA LYS A 120 -16.44 -1.77 14.48
C LYS A 120 -17.14 -2.40 13.28
N LYS A 121 -16.43 -2.60 12.19
CA LYS A 121 -17.02 -3.16 10.98
C LYS A 121 -17.41 -4.63 11.12
N PHE A 122 -16.86 -5.30 12.13
CA PHE A 122 -17.16 -6.70 12.38
C PHE A 122 -18.33 -6.90 13.36
N ASN A 123 -18.81 -5.82 13.93
CA ASN A 123 -19.89 -5.87 14.92
C ASN A 123 -21.29 -5.64 14.33
N ASP A 124 -21.36 -5.38 13.05
CA ASP A 124 -22.66 -5.09 12.39
C ASP A 124 -23.27 -6.32 11.70
#